data_7f894b2cc4b3148ae763d8ec01cfaab8
#
_entry.id   7f894b2cc4b3148ae763d8ec01cfaab8
#
_cell.length_a   1.000
_cell.length_b   1.000
_cell.length_c   1.000
_cell.angle_alpha   90.00
_cell.angle_beta   90.00
_cell.angle_gamma   90.00
#
_symmetry.space_group_name_H-M   'P 1'
#
loop_
_entity.id
_entity.type
_entity.pdbx_description
1 polymer ?
#
loop_
_entity_poly.entity_id
_entity_poly.type
_entity_poly.pdbx_seq_one_letter_code
_entity_poly.pdbx_strand_id
1 'polypeptide(L)'
;EPVDSDGNGILDCYDALVLVVEIDSQPQYAGTVFQGDDVSYAVGVTVDGDLPAEYQWQQGIVSDDEQDTTWIDLQNGLEYSGVDTDSMTISEVTYDDHDNTLYRVKVTAKGYKCAFVLSDAVVLDVKFRDLHIPQGISPNGDGTNDTWFITGIDYYPNNTVQIYNRWELKVFEMEGYENEDPSKNFEGVANFGRTTGKLLPETVYFYVIDLGATDKDGNAVEEDNRYRKGFIYIRR
;
A
#
# COMPACT_ATOMS: atom_id res chain seq x y z
N GLU A 1 -6.89 28.09 -23.12
CA GLU A 1 -7.92 28.78 -23.93
C GLU A 1 -8.08 28.07 -25.25
N PRO A 2 -9.31 27.90 -25.75
CA PRO A 2 -9.53 27.32 -27.08
C PRO A 2 -8.85 28.19 -28.15
N VAL A 3 -8.09 27.57 -29.00
CA VAL A 3 -7.28 28.23 -30.05
C VAL A 3 -7.98 28.03 -31.41
N ASP A 4 -7.98 29.05 -32.24
CA ASP A 4 -8.37 29.05 -33.64
C ASP A 4 -7.07 29.34 -34.41
N SER A 5 -6.36 28.28 -34.80
CA SER A 5 -4.99 28.38 -35.36
C SER A 5 -4.97 28.83 -36.80
N ASP A 6 -6.05 28.66 -37.56
CA ASP A 6 -6.17 29.05 -38.95
C ASP A 6 -7.01 30.33 -39.15
N GLY A 7 -7.62 30.86 -38.08
CA GLY A 7 -8.34 32.13 -38.11
C GLY A 7 -9.69 32.06 -38.84
N ASN A 8 -10.27 30.85 -38.98
CA ASN A 8 -11.54 30.68 -39.70
C ASN A 8 -12.77 30.95 -38.82
N GLY A 9 -12.58 31.26 -37.50
CA GLY A 9 -13.64 31.56 -36.53
C GLY A 9 -14.25 30.32 -35.90
N ILE A 10 -13.73 29.13 -36.23
CA ILE A 10 -14.08 27.85 -35.61
C ILE A 10 -12.89 27.45 -34.75
N LEU A 11 -13.15 27.14 -33.50
CA LEU A 11 -12.09 26.66 -32.60
C LEU A 11 -11.53 25.33 -33.12
N ASP A 12 -10.22 25.14 -33.06
CA ASP A 12 -9.53 23.94 -33.57
C ASP A 12 -10.15 22.63 -33.08
N CYS A 13 -10.89 22.66 -31.98
CA CYS A 13 -11.65 21.54 -31.43
C CYS A 13 -12.91 21.16 -32.23
N TYR A 14 -13.43 22.07 -33.01
CA TYR A 14 -14.68 21.92 -33.78
C TYR A 14 -14.44 21.93 -35.28
N ASP A 15 -13.18 22.13 -35.68
CA ASP A 15 -12.85 22.09 -37.10
C ASP A 15 -12.87 20.65 -37.60
N ALA A 16 -13.39 20.45 -38.80
CA ALA A 16 -13.92 19.21 -39.34
C ALA A 16 -12.92 18.05 -39.56
N LEU A 17 -11.72 18.11 -39.05
CA LEU A 17 -10.87 16.93 -38.91
C LEU A 17 -11.28 16.21 -37.63
N VAL A 18 -12.11 15.20 -37.77
CA VAL A 18 -12.37 14.22 -36.70
C VAL A 18 -11.06 13.47 -36.46
N LEU A 19 -10.20 14.05 -35.65
CA LEU A 19 -8.99 13.37 -35.22
C LEU A 19 -9.43 12.28 -34.25
N VAL A 20 -9.19 11.03 -34.61
CA VAL A 20 -9.51 9.89 -33.77
C VAL A 20 -8.29 9.57 -32.91
N VAL A 21 -8.48 9.62 -31.60
CA VAL A 21 -7.58 9.02 -30.61
C VAL A 21 -8.29 7.76 -30.10
N GLU A 22 -7.65 6.61 -30.25
CA GLU A 22 -8.22 5.33 -29.87
C GLU A 22 -7.30 4.63 -28.86
N ILE A 23 -7.89 4.04 -27.81
CA ILE A 23 -7.16 3.20 -26.86
C ILE A 23 -7.30 1.75 -27.33
N ASP A 24 -6.19 1.20 -27.86
CA ASP A 24 -6.11 -0.17 -28.41
C ASP A 24 -6.02 -1.22 -27.31
N SER A 25 -5.39 -0.87 -26.20
CA SER A 25 -5.33 -1.72 -25.01
C SER A 25 -5.53 -0.92 -23.73
N GLN A 26 -6.48 -1.38 -22.92
CA GLN A 26 -6.83 -0.78 -21.63
C GLN A 26 -5.81 -1.15 -20.54
N PRO A 27 -5.67 -0.32 -19.49
CA PRO A 27 -4.91 -0.71 -18.30
C PRO A 27 -5.48 -2.00 -17.73
N GLN A 28 -4.62 -2.92 -17.35
CA GLN A 28 -5.04 -4.23 -16.84
C GLN A 28 -4.94 -4.27 -15.33
N TYR A 29 -5.87 -4.97 -14.69
CA TYR A 29 -5.80 -5.26 -13.26
C TYR A 29 -4.47 -5.93 -12.90
N ALA A 30 -3.75 -5.36 -11.94
CA ALA A 30 -2.42 -5.82 -11.56
C ALA A 30 -2.39 -7.18 -10.81
N GLY A 31 -3.57 -7.74 -10.50
CA GLY A 31 -3.67 -8.92 -9.62
C GLY A 31 -3.55 -8.52 -8.15
N THR A 32 -3.25 -9.48 -7.30
CA THR A 32 -3.02 -9.22 -5.87
C THR A 32 -1.68 -8.53 -5.69
N VAL A 33 -1.71 -7.32 -5.19
CA VAL A 33 -0.54 -6.48 -4.89
C VAL A 33 -0.37 -6.40 -3.37
N PHE A 34 0.85 -6.43 -2.88
CA PHE A 34 1.12 -6.31 -1.46
C PHE A 34 1.77 -4.96 -1.14
N GLN A 35 1.51 -4.46 0.05
CA GLN A 35 2.19 -3.27 0.56
C GLN A 35 3.72 -3.38 0.38
N GLY A 36 4.32 -2.33 -0.15
CA GLY A 36 5.74 -2.24 -0.48
C GLY A 36 6.11 -2.77 -1.88
N ASP A 37 5.15 -3.26 -2.67
CA ASP A 37 5.40 -3.63 -4.06
C ASP A 37 5.31 -2.38 -4.96
N ASP A 38 5.93 -2.48 -6.14
CA ASP A 38 5.74 -1.51 -7.23
C ASP A 38 4.67 -2.03 -8.18
N VAL A 39 3.82 -1.12 -8.69
CA VAL A 39 2.75 -1.45 -9.63
C VAL A 39 2.87 -0.58 -10.87
N SER A 40 2.74 -1.19 -12.05
CA SER A 40 2.73 -0.45 -13.31
C SER A 40 1.46 -0.72 -14.10
N TYR A 41 0.92 0.35 -14.67
CA TYR A 41 -0.19 0.33 -15.61
C TYR A 41 0.26 0.89 -16.95
N ALA A 42 -0.23 0.30 -18.03
CA ALA A 42 0.11 0.74 -19.39
C ALA A 42 -1.13 0.71 -20.29
N VAL A 43 -1.11 1.56 -21.33
CA VAL A 43 -2.11 1.62 -22.38
C VAL A 43 -1.45 1.54 -23.75
N GLY A 44 -2.14 0.94 -24.72
CA GLY A 44 -1.80 1.07 -26.13
C GLY A 44 -2.73 2.09 -26.77
N VAL A 45 -2.18 2.99 -27.59
CA VAL A 45 -2.94 4.09 -28.20
C VAL A 45 -2.55 4.25 -29.65
N THR A 46 -3.55 4.44 -30.50
CA THR A 46 -3.40 4.89 -31.89
C THR A 46 -4.00 6.29 -32.05
N VAL A 47 -3.27 7.17 -32.74
CA VAL A 47 -3.71 8.53 -33.07
C VAL A 47 -3.69 8.69 -34.56
N ASP A 48 -4.79 9.16 -35.17
CA ASP A 48 -4.86 9.43 -36.60
C ASP A 48 -3.80 10.45 -37.05
N GLY A 49 -3.28 10.24 -38.24
CA GLY A 49 -2.31 11.15 -38.85
C GLY A 49 -0.91 11.08 -38.24
N ASP A 50 -0.54 9.98 -37.59
CA ASP A 50 0.76 9.77 -36.93
C ASP A 50 1.16 10.89 -35.94
N LEU A 51 0.19 11.57 -35.36
CA LEU A 51 0.45 12.59 -34.36
C LEU A 51 0.87 11.95 -33.04
N PRO A 52 1.81 12.58 -32.31
CA PRO A 52 2.18 12.10 -30.97
C PRO A 52 0.99 12.17 -30.01
N ALA A 53 0.81 11.13 -29.19
CA ALA A 53 -0.11 11.17 -28.07
C ALA A 53 0.49 11.93 -26.88
N GLU A 54 -0.35 12.61 -26.11
CA GLU A 54 -0.04 13.19 -24.81
C GLU A 54 -0.89 12.48 -23.76
N TYR A 55 -0.26 12.11 -22.66
CA TYR A 55 -0.87 11.31 -21.60
C TYR A 55 -0.99 12.11 -20.32
N GLN A 56 -2.00 11.82 -19.52
CA GLN A 56 -2.14 12.28 -18.15
C GLN A 56 -2.84 11.21 -17.32
N TRP A 57 -2.08 10.53 -16.49
CA TRP A 57 -2.65 9.58 -15.53
C TRP A 57 -3.35 10.32 -14.41
N GLN A 58 -4.47 9.74 -13.97
CA GLN A 58 -5.36 10.30 -12.96
C GLN A 58 -5.67 9.25 -11.89
N GLN A 59 -5.75 9.73 -10.65
CA GLN A 59 -6.27 8.99 -9.50
C GLN A 59 -7.72 9.35 -9.28
N GLY A 60 -8.57 8.37 -9.02
CA GLY A 60 -9.97 8.55 -8.69
C GLY A 60 -10.23 8.40 -7.20
N ILE A 61 -10.83 9.41 -6.61
CA ILE A 61 -11.32 9.37 -5.22
C ILE A 61 -12.83 9.17 -5.28
N VAL A 62 -13.28 8.04 -4.77
CA VAL A 62 -14.71 7.70 -4.69
C VAL A 62 -15.31 8.45 -3.49
N SER A 63 -16.48 9.06 -3.68
CA SER A 63 -17.21 9.71 -2.59
C SER A 63 -17.75 8.69 -1.58
N ASP A 64 -17.97 9.11 -0.33
CA ASP A 64 -18.47 8.25 0.76
C ASP A 64 -19.82 7.55 0.45
N ASP A 65 -20.62 8.10 -0.46
CA ASP A 65 -21.88 7.54 -0.93
C ASP A 65 -21.75 6.65 -2.19
N GLU A 66 -20.51 6.43 -2.65
CA GLU A 66 -20.15 5.63 -3.85
C GLU A 66 -20.83 6.07 -5.16
N GLN A 67 -21.40 7.28 -5.19
CA GLN A 67 -22.16 7.75 -6.35
C GLN A 67 -21.33 8.61 -7.31
N ASP A 68 -20.21 9.16 -6.86
CA ASP A 68 -19.39 10.04 -7.67
C ASP A 68 -17.89 9.76 -7.46
N THR A 69 -17.08 9.99 -8.49
CA THR A 69 -15.63 9.83 -8.45
C THR A 69 -14.97 11.12 -8.88
N THR A 70 -14.22 11.74 -7.99
CA THR A 70 -13.39 12.90 -8.31
C THR A 70 -12.05 12.42 -8.84
N TRP A 71 -11.66 12.92 -10.03
CA TRP A 71 -10.41 12.57 -10.68
C TRP A 71 -9.37 13.66 -10.50
N ILE A 72 -8.18 13.26 -10.04
CA ILE A 72 -7.05 14.16 -9.78
C ILE A 72 -5.91 13.79 -10.71
N ASP A 73 -5.34 14.79 -11.41
CA ASP A 73 -4.18 14.61 -12.26
C ASP A 73 -2.94 14.32 -11.40
N LEU A 74 -2.29 13.18 -11.66
CA LEU A 74 -1.07 12.78 -10.98
C LEU A 74 0.14 13.58 -11.47
N GLN A 75 1.16 13.67 -10.63
CA GLN A 75 2.42 14.35 -10.92
C GLN A 75 3.59 13.38 -10.76
N ASN A 76 4.59 13.48 -11.63
CA ASN A 76 5.83 12.73 -11.46
C ASN A 76 6.53 13.11 -10.15
N GLY A 77 6.97 12.13 -9.38
CA GLY A 77 7.61 12.31 -8.08
C GLY A 77 8.24 11.02 -7.57
N LEU A 78 8.32 10.88 -6.24
CA LEU A 78 8.86 9.66 -5.61
C LEU A 78 7.87 8.50 -5.69
N GLU A 79 6.59 8.80 -5.56
CA GLU A 79 5.51 7.83 -5.51
C GLU A 79 5.03 7.42 -6.91
N TYR A 80 4.89 8.38 -7.81
CA TYR A 80 4.42 8.17 -9.18
C TYR A 80 5.51 8.53 -10.19
N SER A 81 5.67 7.71 -11.21
CA SER A 81 6.55 7.99 -12.36
C SER A 81 5.87 7.61 -13.68
N GLY A 82 6.21 8.30 -14.76
CA GLY A 82 5.63 8.07 -16.08
C GLY A 82 4.18 8.54 -16.22
N VAL A 83 3.70 9.44 -15.36
CA VAL A 83 2.31 9.92 -15.37
C VAL A 83 1.91 10.67 -16.63
N ASP A 84 2.90 11.07 -17.44
CA ASP A 84 2.80 11.76 -18.73
C ASP A 84 3.20 10.88 -19.91
N THR A 85 3.28 9.57 -19.72
CA THR A 85 3.62 8.57 -20.74
C THR A 85 2.55 7.48 -20.85
N ASP A 86 2.72 6.56 -21.79
CA ASP A 86 1.85 5.40 -22.00
C ASP A 86 1.91 4.36 -20.85
N SER A 87 2.87 4.50 -19.96
CA SER A 87 3.05 3.61 -18.81
C SER A 87 3.38 4.39 -17.55
N MET A 88 2.57 4.20 -16.51
CA MET A 88 2.76 4.77 -15.18
C MET A 88 3.20 3.69 -14.20
N THR A 89 4.10 4.04 -13.30
CA THR A 89 4.49 3.19 -12.15
C THR A 89 4.19 3.91 -10.84
N ILE A 90 3.59 3.18 -9.91
CA ILE A 90 3.39 3.54 -8.50
C ILE A 90 4.44 2.78 -7.72
N SER A 91 5.31 3.48 -7.01
CA SER A 91 6.40 2.87 -6.24
C SER A 91 5.99 2.68 -4.78
N GLU A 92 6.40 1.53 -4.21
CA GLU A 92 6.20 1.21 -2.79
C GLU A 92 4.75 1.43 -2.31
N VAL A 93 3.76 0.82 -3.02
CA VAL A 93 2.35 1.00 -2.69
C VAL A 93 2.09 0.74 -1.21
N THR A 94 1.26 1.60 -0.60
CA THR A 94 0.81 1.43 0.78
C THR A 94 -0.66 1.02 0.79
N TYR A 95 -1.08 0.30 1.82
CA TYR A 95 -2.48 -0.05 2.00
C TYR A 95 -3.33 1.21 2.22
N ASP A 96 -2.85 2.13 3.06
CA ASP A 96 -3.60 3.31 3.48
C ASP A 96 -3.91 4.29 2.35
N ASP A 97 -2.97 4.45 1.40
CA ASP A 97 -3.08 5.48 0.36
C ASP A 97 -3.56 4.91 -0.98
N HIS A 98 -3.42 3.57 -1.20
CA HIS A 98 -3.60 2.99 -2.52
C HIS A 98 -4.68 1.91 -2.60
N ASP A 99 -5.09 1.29 -1.46
CA ASP A 99 -6.11 0.24 -1.52
C ASP A 99 -7.46 0.79 -1.97
N ASN A 100 -8.15 0.03 -2.84
CA ASN A 100 -9.40 0.42 -3.50
C ASN A 100 -9.34 1.74 -4.30
N THR A 101 -8.13 2.23 -4.60
CA THR A 101 -7.95 3.44 -5.40
C THR A 101 -8.12 3.13 -6.88
N LEU A 102 -8.78 4.03 -7.59
CA LEU A 102 -8.99 3.94 -9.03
C LEU A 102 -7.93 4.72 -9.80
N TYR A 103 -7.46 4.14 -10.91
CA TYR A 103 -6.54 4.79 -11.83
C TYR A 103 -7.05 4.72 -13.26
N ARG A 104 -6.86 5.80 -14.00
CA ARG A 104 -7.12 5.86 -15.45
C ARG A 104 -6.14 6.80 -16.12
N VAL A 105 -6.08 6.76 -17.44
CA VAL A 105 -5.33 7.72 -18.23
C VAL A 105 -6.24 8.52 -19.15
N LYS A 106 -5.99 9.81 -19.22
CA LYS A 106 -6.53 10.71 -20.22
C LYS A 106 -5.50 10.85 -21.33
N VAL A 107 -5.90 10.57 -22.56
CA VAL A 107 -5.03 10.64 -23.74
C VAL A 107 -5.54 11.69 -24.69
N THR A 108 -4.67 12.54 -25.17
CA THR A 108 -4.96 13.59 -26.17
C THR A 108 -3.98 13.48 -27.32
N ALA A 109 -4.37 13.93 -28.52
CA ALA A 109 -3.40 14.16 -29.59
C ALA A 109 -2.68 15.47 -29.34
N LYS A 110 -1.37 15.50 -29.57
CA LYS A 110 -0.55 16.68 -29.36
C LYS A 110 -1.04 17.87 -30.19
N GLY A 111 -1.32 18.97 -29.51
CA GLY A 111 -1.86 20.18 -30.09
C GLY A 111 -3.39 20.24 -30.16
N TYR A 112 -4.10 19.14 -29.85
CA TYR A 112 -5.57 19.04 -29.96
C TYR A 112 -6.22 18.76 -28.60
N LYS A 113 -6.11 19.71 -27.68
CA LYS A 113 -6.54 19.54 -26.27
C LYS A 113 -8.03 19.24 -26.07
N CYS A 114 -8.86 19.44 -27.08
CA CYS A 114 -10.29 19.19 -26.99
C CYS A 114 -10.69 17.75 -27.39
N ALA A 115 -9.85 17.06 -28.16
CA ALA A 115 -10.06 15.67 -28.53
C ALA A 115 -9.29 14.79 -27.54
N PHE A 116 -9.98 14.24 -26.58
CA PHE A 116 -9.38 13.31 -25.63
C PHE A 116 -10.23 12.05 -25.49
N VAL A 117 -9.58 10.96 -25.17
CA VAL A 117 -10.22 9.73 -24.71
C VAL A 117 -9.77 9.42 -23.28
N LEU A 118 -10.63 8.72 -22.57
CA LEU A 118 -10.32 8.21 -21.23
C LEU A 118 -10.24 6.69 -21.30
N SER A 119 -9.24 6.12 -20.65
CA SER A 119 -9.24 4.67 -20.47
C SER A 119 -10.34 4.23 -19.50
N ASP A 120 -10.62 2.94 -19.51
CA ASP A 120 -11.34 2.31 -18.41
C ASP A 120 -10.55 2.56 -17.12
N ALA A 121 -11.28 2.67 -16.01
CA ALA A 121 -10.68 2.77 -14.70
C ALA A 121 -10.25 1.37 -14.22
N VAL A 122 -9.06 1.28 -13.66
CA VAL A 122 -8.56 0.08 -13.00
C VAL A 122 -8.44 0.32 -11.50
N VAL A 123 -8.95 -0.62 -10.71
CA VAL A 123 -8.82 -0.58 -9.26
C VAL A 123 -7.49 -1.20 -8.83
N LEU A 124 -6.83 -0.61 -7.85
CA LEU A 124 -5.68 -1.19 -7.18
C LEU A 124 -6.14 -1.81 -5.85
N ASP A 125 -5.99 -3.13 -5.74
CA ASP A 125 -6.31 -3.92 -4.54
C ASP A 125 -5.00 -4.26 -3.84
N VAL A 126 -4.69 -3.56 -2.75
CA VAL A 126 -3.48 -3.74 -1.97
C VAL A 126 -3.77 -4.63 -0.78
N LYS A 127 -3.01 -5.70 -0.64
CA LYS A 127 -3.08 -6.61 0.49
C LYS A 127 -1.94 -6.37 1.46
N PHE A 128 -2.22 -6.62 2.71
CA PHE A 128 -1.18 -6.62 3.74
C PHE A 128 -0.37 -7.91 3.64
N ARG A 129 0.96 -7.83 3.75
CA ARG A 129 1.79 -9.04 3.82
C ARG A 129 1.54 -9.74 5.15
N ASP A 130 1.65 -11.09 5.12
CA ASP A 130 1.67 -11.87 6.35
C ASP A 130 2.73 -11.34 7.33
N LEU A 131 2.44 -11.44 8.62
CA LEU A 131 3.39 -11.04 9.66
C LEU A 131 4.73 -11.74 9.47
N HIS A 132 5.81 -10.96 9.40
CA HIS A 132 7.14 -11.51 9.55
C HIS A 132 7.54 -11.45 11.03
N ILE A 133 7.64 -12.62 11.66
CA ILE A 133 7.91 -12.77 13.08
C ILE A 133 9.33 -13.31 13.26
N PRO A 134 10.33 -12.47 13.63
CA PRO A 134 11.69 -12.93 13.85
C PRO A 134 11.79 -13.95 14.97
N GLN A 135 12.65 -14.94 14.81
CA GLN A 135 12.87 -16.01 15.78
C GLN A 135 13.92 -15.67 16.85
N GLY A 136 14.42 -14.44 16.90
CA GLY A 136 15.42 -14.06 17.87
C GLY A 136 15.58 -12.56 18.05
N ILE A 137 16.05 -12.18 19.24
CA ILE A 137 16.49 -10.82 19.57
C ILE A 137 17.84 -10.88 20.29
N SER A 138 18.57 -9.77 20.20
CA SER A 138 19.85 -9.57 20.90
C SER A 138 19.88 -8.25 21.67
N PRO A 139 19.12 -8.13 22.77
CA PRO A 139 18.98 -6.88 23.51
C PRO A 139 20.27 -6.57 24.31
N ASN A 140 21.30 -6.09 23.61
CA ASN A 140 22.62 -5.74 24.14
C ASN A 140 22.93 -4.24 24.07
N GLY A 141 22.04 -3.43 23.46
CA GLY A 141 22.14 -1.99 23.34
C GLY A 141 23.04 -1.51 22.19
N ASP A 142 23.31 -2.35 21.19
CA ASP A 142 24.11 -2.00 20.02
C ASP A 142 23.29 -1.39 18.86
N GLY A 143 21.96 -1.30 19.02
CA GLY A 143 21.01 -0.78 18.04
C GLY A 143 20.57 -1.80 17.01
N THR A 144 20.99 -3.08 17.13
CA THR A 144 20.63 -4.14 16.17
C THR A 144 19.90 -5.28 16.86
N ASN A 145 18.65 -5.53 16.48
CA ASN A 145 17.78 -6.54 17.06
C ASN A 145 17.62 -6.43 18.59
N ASP A 146 17.75 -5.24 19.15
CA ASP A 146 17.54 -4.99 20.58
C ASP A 146 16.09 -5.17 20.99
N THR A 147 15.17 -4.93 20.05
CA THR A 147 13.72 -5.12 20.20
C THR A 147 13.21 -6.24 19.31
N TRP A 148 12.09 -6.84 19.67
CA TRP A 148 11.42 -7.81 18.82
C TRP A 148 10.53 -7.11 17.80
N PHE A 149 11.10 -6.77 16.64
CA PHE A 149 10.40 -6.08 15.58
C PHE A 149 9.55 -7.07 14.75
N ILE A 150 8.24 -7.03 14.92
CA ILE A 150 7.29 -7.89 14.21
C ILE A 150 6.71 -7.10 13.04
N THR A 151 7.24 -7.34 11.83
CA THR A 151 6.75 -6.63 10.64
C THR A 151 5.26 -6.91 10.41
N GLY A 152 4.47 -5.87 10.23
CA GLY A 152 3.04 -5.95 9.95
C GLY A 152 2.14 -6.02 11.17
N ILE A 153 2.68 -6.05 12.40
CA ILE A 153 1.85 -6.13 13.63
C ILE A 153 0.99 -4.87 13.81
N ASP A 154 1.49 -3.72 13.35
CA ASP A 154 0.83 -2.42 13.48
C ASP A 154 -0.49 -2.34 12.68
N TYR A 155 -0.66 -3.23 11.72
CA TYR A 155 -1.93 -3.40 10.99
C TYR A 155 -3.06 -3.96 11.87
N TYR A 156 -2.72 -4.54 13.01
CA TYR A 156 -3.66 -5.16 13.95
C TYR A 156 -3.65 -4.43 15.30
N PRO A 157 -4.30 -3.25 15.42
CA PRO A 157 -4.20 -2.41 16.63
C PRO A 157 -4.76 -3.08 17.89
N ASN A 158 -5.64 -4.08 17.71
CA ASN A 158 -6.23 -4.86 18.80
C ASN A 158 -5.45 -6.16 19.11
N ASN A 159 -4.19 -6.21 18.65
CA ASN A 159 -3.34 -7.38 18.88
C ASN A 159 -2.98 -7.56 20.36
N THR A 160 -2.66 -8.80 20.73
CA THR A 160 -2.08 -9.13 22.05
C THR A 160 -0.89 -10.07 21.84
N VAL A 161 0.28 -9.67 22.33
CA VAL A 161 1.51 -10.46 22.29
C VAL A 161 1.77 -11.04 23.67
N GLN A 162 1.92 -12.36 23.74
CA GLN A 162 2.21 -13.08 24.98
C GLN A 162 3.46 -13.94 24.80
N ILE A 163 4.37 -13.93 25.80
CA ILE A 163 5.59 -14.72 25.78
C ILE A 163 5.65 -15.59 27.05
N TYR A 164 6.03 -16.84 26.87
CA TYR A 164 6.07 -17.88 27.89
C TYR A 164 7.45 -18.50 27.98
N ASN A 165 7.87 -18.85 29.19
CA ASN A 165 9.07 -19.64 29.39
C ASN A 165 8.82 -21.15 29.12
N ARG A 166 9.90 -21.98 29.24
CA ARG A 166 9.83 -23.44 29.04
C ARG A 166 8.89 -24.19 29.98
N TRP A 167 8.44 -23.56 31.05
CA TRP A 167 7.46 -24.12 32.01
C TRP A 167 6.06 -23.58 31.78
N GLU A 168 5.80 -22.99 30.61
CA GLU A 168 4.50 -22.41 30.23
C GLU A 168 4.07 -21.26 31.15
N LEU A 169 5.00 -20.66 31.89
CA LEU A 169 4.70 -19.48 32.69
C LEU A 169 4.84 -18.24 31.84
N LYS A 170 3.79 -17.42 31.81
CA LYS A 170 3.80 -16.15 31.09
C LYS A 170 4.83 -15.20 31.74
N VAL A 171 5.70 -14.62 30.94
CA VAL A 171 6.74 -13.69 31.34
C VAL A 171 6.57 -12.30 30.75
N PHE A 172 5.82 -12.22 29.64
CA PHE A 172 5.50 -10.95 28.98
C PHE A 172 4.10 -11.00 28.42
N GLU A 173 3.39 -9.86 28.47
CA GLU A 173 2.10 -9.64 27.84
C GLU A 173 1.96 -8.18 27.45
N MET A 174 1.53 -7.92 26.22
CA MET A 174 1.29 -6.59 25.72
C MET A 174 0.05 -6.60 24.83
N GLU A 175 -0.93 -5.79 25.20
CA GLU A 175 -2.09 -5.46 24.39
C GLU A 175 -1.73 -4.24 23.51
N GLY A 176 -2.06 -4.28 22.23
CA GLY A 176 -1.67 -3.25 21.28
C GLY A 176 -0.15 -3.12 21.17
N TYR A 177 0.54 -4.24 20.89
CA TYR A 177 1.98 -4.24 20.65
C TYR A 177 2.32 -3.36 19.45
N GLU A 178 3.27 -2.46 19.63
CA GLU A 178 3.74 -1.53 18.59
C GLU A 178 5.27 -1.57 18.51
N ASN A 179 5.81 -1.70 17.30
CA ASN A 179 7.25 -1.83 17.11
C ASN A 179 8.04 -0.58 17.54
N GLU A 180 7.50 0.60 17.25
CA GLU A 180 8.18 1.90 17.43
C GLU A 180 7.96 2.51 18.82
N ASP A 181 7.05 1.96 19.62
CA ASP A 181 6.80 2.43 20.99
C ASP A 181 7.58 1.59 22.00
N PRO A 182 8.67 2.13 22.65
CA PRO A 182 9.44 1.39 23.63
C PRO A 182 8.64 0.92 24.86
N SER A 183 7.50 1.52 25.11
CA SER A 183 6.59 1.10 26.21
C SER A 183 5.71 -0.09 25.84
N LYS A 184 5.63 -0.40 24.54
CA LYS A 184 4.73 -1.41 23.98
C LYS A 184 5.44 -2.55 23.26
N ASN A 185 6.74 -2.48 23.07
CA ASN A 185 7.52 -3.53 22.43
C ASN A 185 8.23 -4.45 23.43
N PHE A 186 8.91 -5.48 22.94
CA PHE A 186 9.63 -6.45 23.75
C PHE A 186 11.13 -6.34 23.55
N GLU A 187 11.86 -6.03 24.65
CA GLU A 187 13.32 -5.87 24.73
C GLU A 187 13.99 -6.94 25.59
N GLY A 188 13.35 -8.09 25.74
CA GLY A 188 13.87 -9.16 26.58
C GLY A 188 13.73 -8.90 28.08
N VAL A 189 12.81 -8.01 28.48
CA VAL A 189 12.46 -7.71 29.88
C VAL A 189 11.07 -8.27 30.19
N ALA A 190 10.94 -8.94 31.32
CA ALA A 190 9.66 -9.45 31.77
C ALA A 190 8.76 -8.29 32.26
N ASN A 191 7.51 -8.27 31.85
CA ASN A 191 6.49 -7.36 32.39
C ASN A 191 5.34 -8.11 33.10
N PHE A 192 5.43 -9.43 33.18
CA PHE A 192 4.38 -10.26 33.76
C PHE A 192 4.91 -11.21 34.87
N GLY A 193 4.08 -11.40 35.88
CA GLY A 193 4.35 -12.36 36.97
C GLY A 193 5.45 -11.94 37.95
N ARG A 194 6.11 -12.94 38.58
CA ARG A 194 7.15 -12.71 39.59
C ARG A 194 8.47 -12.17 39.08
N THR A 195 8.64 -12.16 37.78
CA THR A 195 9.87 -11.71 37.08
C THR A 195 9.75 -10.31 36.53
N THR A 196 8.64 -9.61 36.74
CA THR A 196 8.39 -8.25 36.26
C THR A 196 9.57 -7.32 36.53
N GLY A 197 10.02 -6.59 35.48
CA GLY A 197 11.16 -5.66 35.51
C GLY A 197 12.53 -6.33 35.46
N LYS A 198 12.61 -7.65 35.33
CA LYS A 198 13.88 -8.37 35.25
C LYS A 198 14.21 -8.73 33.81
N LEU A 199 15.48 -8.64 33.47
CA LEU A 199 16.02 -9.19 32.23
C LEU A 199 15.78 -10.72 32.21
N LEU A 200 15.21 -11.18 31.11
CA LEU A 200 14.98 -12.60 30.88
C LEU A 200 16.31 -13.30 30.53
N PRO A 201 16.57 -14.52 31.04
CA PRO A 201 17.74 -15.32 30.69
C PRO A 201 17.85 -15.60 29.18
N GLU A 202 19.09 -15.79 28.69
CA GLU A 202 19.37 -16.27 27.33
C GLU A 202 18.85 -17.70 27.18
N THR A 203 17.76 -17.86 26.47
CA THR A 203 17.17 -19.17 26.16
C THR A 203 16.05 -18.99 25.15
N VAL A 204 15.40 -20.09 24.80
CA VAL A 204 14.17 -20.13 23.98
C VAL A 204 12.96 -19.82 24.84
N TYR A 205 12.10 -18.97 24.32
CA TYR A 205 10.75 -18.67 24.83
C TYR A 205 9.72 -19.00 23.76
N PHE A 206 8.49 -19.21 24.16
CA PHE A 206 7.38 -19.47 23.26
C PHE A 206 6.46 -18.26 23.23
N TYR A 207 5.91 -17.94 22.07
CA TYR A 207 4.99 -16.83 21.94
C TYR A 207 3.62 -17.29 21.42
N VAL A 208 2.62 -16.51 21.78
CA VAL A 208 1.31 -16.48 21.17
C VAL A 208 0.98 -15.04 20.84
N ILE A 209 0.67 -14.76 19.58
CA ILE A 209 0.18 -13.48 19.13
C ILE A 209 -1.28 -13.68 18.74
N ASP A 210 -2.18 -12.96 19.37
CA ASP A 210 -3.58 -12.80 18.95
C ASP A 210 -3.68 -11.50 18.17
N LEU A 211 -4.09 -11.54 16.93
CA LEU A 211 -4.22 -10.36 16.06
C LEU A 211 -5.48 -9.53 16.36
N GLY A 212 -6.33 -10.02 17.25
CA GLY A 212 -7.62 -9.41 17.51
C GLY A 212 -8.70 -9.90 16.54
N ALA A 213 -9.92 -9.45 16.75
CA ALA A 213 -11.06 -9.84 15.94
C ALA A 213 -11.20 -9.00 14.65
N THR A 214 -10.56 -7.84 14.61
CA THR A 214 -10.59 -6.91 13.49
C THR A 214 -9.20 -6.31 13.24
N ASP A 215 -8.90 -6.01 11.99
CA ASP A 215 -7.75 -5.21 11.58
C ASP A 215 -8.02 -3.71 11.85
N LYS A 216 -7.07 -2.84 11.45
CA LYS A 216 -7.17 -1.39 11.61
C LYS A 216 -8.33 -0.74 10.83
N ASP A 217 -8.79 -1.39 9.76
CA ASP A 217 -9.87 -0.91 8.89
C ASP A 217 -11.23 -1.44 9.32
N GLY A 218 -11.28 -2.22 10.40
CA GLY A 218 -12.50 -2.82 10.93
C GLY A 218 -12.92 -4.12 10.25
N ASN A 219 -12.10 -4.67 9.33
CA ASN A 219 -12.38 -5.94 8.70
C ASN A 219 -12.17 -7.09 9.69
N ALA A 220 -13.03 -8.11 9.61
CA ALA A 220 -12.92 -9.28 10.47
C ALA A 220 -11.65 -10.08 10.13
N VAL A 221 -10.84 -10.37 11.15
CA VAL A 221 -9.74 -11.32 11.05
C VAL A 221 -10.31 -12.72 11.15
N GLU A 222 -10.13 -13.54 10.14
CA GLU A 222 -10.58 -14.93 10.11
C GLU A 222 -9.96 -15.74 11.27
N GLU A 223 -10.76 -16.57 11.95
CA GLU A 223 -10.34 -17.28 13.16
C GLU A 223 -9.10 -18.16 12.93
N ASP A 224 -8.98 -18.79 11.74
CA ASP A 224 -7.83 -19.60 11.35
C ASP A 224 -6.54 -18.77 11.19
N ASN A 225 -6.68 -17.47 10.91
CA ASN A 225 -5.59 -16.51 10.72
C ASN A 225 -5.32 -15.62 11.92
N ARG A 226 -6.14 -15.71 12.97
CA ARG A 226 -6.08 -14.83 14.12
C ARG A 226 -4.87 -15.08 15.02
N TYR A 227 -4.43 -16.32 15.16
CA TYR A 227 -3.37 -16.67 16.10
C TYR A 227 -2.08 -17.04 15.40
N ARG A 228 -0.94 -16.46 15.85
CA ARG A 228 0.40 -16.87 15.49
C ARG A 228 1.11 -17.44 16.70
N LYS A 229 1.75 -18.60 16.54
CA LYS A 229 2.46 -19.30 17.61
C LYS A 229 3.82 -19.74 17.13
N GLY A 230 4.80 -19.66 18.01
CA GLY A 230 6.16 -20.06 17.68
C GLY A 230 7.09 -19.87 18.85
N PHE A 231 8.38 -19.71 18.54
CA PHE A 231 9.42 -19.49 19.53
C PHE A 231 10.26 -18.27 19.17
N ILE A 232 10.84 -17.68 20.21
CA ILE A 232 11.81 -16.61 20.12
C ILE A 232 13.02 -16.97 20.99
N TYR A 233 14.21 -16.75 20.46
CA TYR A 233 15.48 -16.94 21.17
C TYR A 233 16.03 -15.58 21.63
N ILE A 234 16.39 -15.47 22.89
CA ILE A 234 17.08 -14.29 23.44
C ILE A 234 18.55 -14.61 23.56
N ARG A 235 19.40 -13.78 22.93
CA ARG A 235 20.86 -13.82 23.04
C ARG A 235 21.36 -12.40 23.35
N ARG A 236 22.44 -12.24 24.17
CA ARG A 236 23.09 -10.95 24.47
C ARG A 236 24.57 -11.01 24.18
#